data_94e867f481830a4ee5d8d0ae330117fd
#
_entry.id   94e867f481830a4ee5d8d0ae330117fd
#
_cell.length_a   1.000
_cell.length_b   1.000
_cell.length_c   1.000
_cell.angle_alpha   90.00
_cell.angle_beta   90.00
_cell.angle_gamma   90.00
#
_symmetry.space_group_name_H-M   'P 1'
#
loop_
_entity.id
_entity.type
_entity.pdbx_description
1 polymer ?
#
loop_
_entity_poly.entity_id
_entity_poly.type
_entity_poly.pdbx_seq_one_letter_code
_entity_poly.pdbx_strand_id
1 'polypeptide(L)'
;MTGVQTCALPISTYYVIAPSEASANLARYDGVKYGLREAGGDSLGSMTALTRASGFGAEVQRRILIGTYALSAGYVDAFYRKALQVRTLIRQDFDRAFAGVDLLLTPTAPTTAFRAGDHTDDPLALYLADLLTIPANLAGLPAISVPCGFDSQGLPIGLQLMAPVLAEQRLLQVAHRYECTAGVMQQRPAAPLAV
;
A
#
# COMPACT_ATOMS: atom_id res chain seq x y z
N MET A 1 14.95 5.51 -22.18
CA MET A 1 14.49 6.01 -20.88
C MET A 1 12.98 6.00 -20.91
N THR A 2 12.38 4.93 -20.47
CA THR A 2 10.93 4.82 -20.29
C THR A 2 10.60 5.63 -19.05
N GLY A 3 10.11 6.85 -19.28
CA GLY A 3 9.74 7.73 -18.19
C GLY A 3 8.45 7.26 -17.52
N VAL A 4 8.55 6.34 -16.56
CA VAL A 4 7.61 6.35 -15.45
C VAL A 4 7.94 7.63 -14.69
N GLN A 5 7.54 8.74 -15.28
CA GLN A 5 7.76 10.03 -14.70
C GLN A 5 6.87 10.16 -13.48
N THR A 6 7.56 10.35 -12.41
CA THR A 6 7.23 10.98 -11.16
C THR A 6 6.56 10.07 -10.15
N CYS A 7 7.36 9.59 -9.25
CA CYS A 7 7.00 9.00 -7.98
C CYS A 7 5.94 9.79 -7.18
N ALA A 8 5.77 11.06 -7.44
CA ALA A 8 4.78 11.92 -6.78
C ALA A 8 3.33 11.65 -7.22
N LEU A 9 3.07 11.36 -8.50
CA LEU A 9 1.70 11.14 -9.00
C LEU A 9 1.03 9.88 -8.43
N PRO A 10 1.70 8.71 -8.38
CA PRO A 10 1.15 7.53 -7.74
C PRO A 10 0.82 7.73 -6.28
N ILE A 11 1.70 8.37 -5.50
CA ILE A 11 1.47 8.64 -4.08
C ILE A 11 0.22 9.51 -3.90
N SER A 12 0.15 10.66 -4.56
CA SER A 12 -0.99 11.57 -4.45
C SER A 12 -2.30 10.89 -4.90
N THR A 13 -2.26 10.08 -5.96
CA THR A 13 -3.41 9.31 -6.46
C THR A 13 -3.88 8.29 -5.43
N TYR A 14 -2.96 7.56 -4.82
CA TYR A 14 -3.24 6.59 -3.76
C TYR A 14 -3.91 7.25 -2.56
N TYR A 15 -3.38 8.39 -2.08
CA TYR A 15 -3.92 9.10 -0.92
C TYR A 15 -5.29 9.74 -1.15
N VAL A 16 -5.77 9.80 -2.38
CA VAL A 16 -7.16 10.14 -2.68
C VAL A 16 -8.02 8.87 -2.78
N ILE A 17 -7.59 7.87 -3.56
CA ILE A 17 -8.40 6.67 -3.84
C ILE A 17 -8.56 5.80 -2.59
N ALA A 18 -7.44 5.41 -1.95
CA ALA A 18 -7.48 4.47 -0.85
C ALA A 18 -8.28 4.97 0.37
N PRO A 19 -8.12 6.23 0.84
CA PRO A 19 -8.98 6.77 1.88
C PRO A 19 -10.45 6.86 1.46
N SER A 20 -10.76 7.19 0.22
CA SER A 20 -12.13 7.25 -0.30
C SER A 20 -12.80 5.88 -0.25
N GLU A 21 -12.12 4.84 -0.74
CA GLU A 21 -12.61 3.46 -0.69
C GLU A 21 -12.68 2.95 0.75
N ALA A 22 -11.71 3.26 1.59
CA ALA A 22 -11.72 2.91 3.02
C ALA A 22 -12.90 3.55 3.73
N SER A 23 -13.18 4.83 3.52
CA SER A 23 -14.34 5.52 4.09
C SER A 23 -15.64 4.81 3.73
N ALA A 24 -15.85 4.45 2.47
CA ALA A 24 -17.04 3.74 2.00
C ALA A 24 -17.12 2.30 2.55
N ASN A 25 -16.02 1.55 2.50
CA ASN A 25 -15.99 0.16 2.94
C ASN A 25 -16.10 0.01 4.46
N LEU A 26 -15.46 0.88 5.23
CA LEU A 26 -15.50 0.84 6.69
C LEU A 26 -16.78 1.47 7.28
N ALA A 27 -17.63 2.08 6.47
CA ALA A 27 -18.95 2.58 6.91
C ALA A 27 -19.84 1.46 7.47
N ARG A 28 -19.63 0.22 7.03
CA ARG A 28 -20.39 -0.96 7.51
C ARG A 28 -20.14 -1.37 8.96
N TYR A 29 -19.04 -0.90 9.55
CA TYR A 29 -18.72 -1.16 10.96
C TYR A 29 -19.38 -0.09 11.84
N ASP A 30 -20.67 -0.29 12.09
CA ASP A 30 -21.56 0.65 12.77
C ASP A 30 -21.95 0.18 14.20
N GLY A 31 -21.50 -1.02 14.59
CA GLY A 31 -21.84 -1.63 15.87
C GLY A 31 -23.19 -2.36 15.88
N VAL A 32 -23.87 -2.52 14.74
CA VAL A 32 -25.18 -3.17 14.64
C VAL A 32 -25.08 -4.60 14.10
N LYS A 33 -24.49 -4.79 12.90
CA LYS A 33 -24.47 -6.11 12.24
C LYS A 33 -23.30 -6.98 12.69
N TYR A 34 -22.12 -6.42 12.81
CA TYR A 34 -20.90 -7.16 13.17
C TYR A 34 -19.79 -6.20 13.63
N GLY A 35 -18.76 -6.77 14.23
CA GLY A 35 -17.65 -6.05 14.80
C GLY A 35 -17.90 -5.63 16.25
N LEU A 36 -17.06 -4.73 16.72
CA LEU A 36 -17.18 -4.15 18.05
C LEU A 36 -18.51 -3.39 18.18
N ARG A 37 -19.12 -3.49 19.35
CA ARG A 37 -20.23 -2.63 19.77
C ARG A 37 -19.96 -2.13 21.18
N GLU A 38 -19.81 -0.83 21.30
CA GLU A 38 -19.71 -0.19 22.62
C GLU A 38 -21.06 -0.08 23.29
N ALA A 39 -21.07 -0.43 24.59
CA ALA A 39 -22.24 -0.23 25.43
C ALA A 39 -22.27 1.23 25.87
N GLY A 40 -23.22 1.99 25.37
CA GLY A 40 -23.40 3.41 25.72
C GLY A 40 -24.02 4.20 24.58
N GLY A 41 -24.42 5.42 24.91
CA GLY A 41 -25.09 6.30 23.97
C GLY A 41 -26.62 6.23 24.07
N ASP A 42 -27.24 7.42 24.12
CA ASP A 42 -28.69 7.57 24.28
C ASP A 42 -29.45 7.46 22.94
N SER A 43 -28.73 7.24 21.85
CA SER A 43 -29.29 7.12 20.52
C SER A 43 -28.44 6.20 19.63
N LEU A 44 -29.00 5.73 18.51
CA LEU A 44 -28.27 4.96 17.51
C LEU A 44 -27.03 5.74 17.00
N GLY A 45 -27.17 7.03 16.78
CA GLY A 45 -26.06 7.88 16.31
C GLY A 45 -24.91 7.98 17.31
N SER A 46 -25.22 8.18 18.61
CA SER A 46 -24.20 8.24 19.66
C SER A 46 -23.54 6.87 19.91
N MET A 47 -24.30 5.78 19.89
CA MET A 47 -23.75 4.42 19.97
C MET A 47 -22.80 4.11 18.80
N THR A 48 -23.20 4.43 17.58
CA THR A 48 -22.34 4.26 16.40
C THR A 48 -21.07 5.10 16.49
N ALA A 49 -21.17 6.36 16.92
CA ALA A 49 -20.03 7.25 17.08
C ALA A 49 -19.03 6.71 18.13
N LEU A 50 -19.51 6.28 19.30
CA LEU A 50 -18.69 5.67 20.36
C LEU A 50 -18.01 4.39 19.85
N THR A 51 -18.75 3.49 19.22
CA THR A 51 -18.23 2.24 18.66
C THR A 51 -17.10 2.50 17.64
N ARG A 52 -17.29 3.43 16.74
CA ARG A 52 -16.28 3.77 15.72
C ARG A 52 -15.08 4.49 16.31
N ALA A 53 -15.28 5.33 17.32
CA ALA A 53 -14.19 6.03 18.00
C ALA A 53 -13.28 5.07 18.76
N SER A 54 -13.84 4.06 19.43
CA SER A 54 -13.05 3.07 20.17
C SER A 54 -12.49 1.96 19.29
N GLY A 55 -13.21 1.58 18.21
CA GLY A 55 -12.84 0.46 17.35
C GLY A 55 -11.81 0.79 16.27
N PHE A 56 -11.68 2.05 15.88
CA PHE A 56 -10.71 2.48 14.87
C PHE A 56 -9.54 3.26 15.48
N GLY A 57 -8.31 2.82 15.20
CA GLY A 57 -7.11 3.58 15.57
C GLY A 57 -7.03 4.94 14.86
N ALA A 58 -6.23 5.83 15.40
CA ALA A 58 -6.15 7.24 14.96
C ALA A 58 -5.86 7.41 13.45
N GLU A 59 -4.97 6.59 12.89
CA GLU A 59 -4.65 6.65 11.45
C GLU A 59 -5.85 6.22 10.57
N VAL A 60 -6.58 5.18 10.98
CA VAL A 60 -7.78 4.74 10.25
C VAL A 60 -8.86 5.81 10.31
N GLN A 61 -9.07 6.43 11.47
CA GLN A 61 -10.01 7.56 11.62
C GLN A 61 -9.63 8.73 10.70
N ARG A 62 -8.34 9.08 10.63
CA ARG A 62 -7.83 10.12 9.73
C ARG A 62 -8.14 9.81 8.28
N ARG A 63 -7.86 8.57 7.82
CA ARG A 63 -8.15 8.13 6.45
C ARG A 63 -9.65 8.15 6.13
N ILE A 64 -10.50 7.74 7.07
CA ILE A 64 -11.96 7.82 6.90
C ILE A 64 -12.40 9.27 6.72
N LEU A 65 -11.88 10.22 7.51
CA LEU A 65 -12.20 11.64 7.39
C LEU A 65 -11.76 12.21 6.04
N ILE A 66 -10.51 11.94 5.62
CA ILE A 66 -9.98 12.37 4.31
C ILE A 66 -10.83 11.81 3.18
N GLY A 67 -11.17 10.52 3.23
CA GLY A 67 -11.99 9.88 2.21
C GLY A 67 -13.41 10.44 2.15
N THR A 68 -14.02 10.68 3.29
CA THR A 68 -15.35 11.31 3.37
C THR A 68 -15.34 12.70 2.75
N TYR A 69 -14.30 13.49 3.01
CA TYR A 69 -14.12 14.80 2.41
C TYR A 69 -13.96 14.71 0.89
N ALA A 70 -13.08 13.83 0.41
CA ALA A 70 -12.81 13.66 -1.03
C ALA A 70 -14.04 13.18 -1.82
N LEU A 71 -14.97 12.44 -1.16
CA LEU A 71 -16.22 11.96 -1.76
C LEU A 71 -17.40 12.91 -1.58
N SER A 72 -17.24 14.01 -0.84
CA SER A 72 -18.34 14.94 -0.58
C SER A 72 -18.75 15.72 -1.84
N ALA A 73 -19.97 16.24 -1.83
CA ALA A 73 -20.50 17.03 -2.92
C ALA A 73 -19.61 18.24 -3.24
N GLY A 74 -19.32 18.46 -4.51
CA GLY A 74 -18.41 19.50 -4.99
C GLY A 74 -16.93 19.10 -5.03
N TYR A 75 -16.51 18.07 -4.31
CA TYR A 75 -15.10 17.61 -4.29
C TYR A 75 -14.86 16.30 -5.02
N VAL A 76 -15.88 15.46 -5.17
CA VAL A 76 -15.75 14.13 -5.80
C VAL A 76 -15.19 14.21 -7.23
N ASP A 77 -15.59 15.21 -7.99
CA ASP A 77 -15.11 15.42 -9.37
C ASP A 77 -13.69 15.96 -9.41
N ALA A 78 -13.38 16.88 -8.50
CA ALA A 78 -12.07 17.51 -8.43
C ALA A 78 -10.97 16.57 -7.92
N PHE A 79 -11.30 15.65 -7.02
CA PHE A 79 -10.33 14.74 -6.40
C PHE A 79 -10.50 13.30 -6.85
N TYR A 80 -11.60 12.64 -6.50
CA TYR A 80 -11.74 11.20 -6.69
C TYR A 80 -11.79 10.79 -8.17
N ARG A 81 -12.63 11.45 -8.98
CA ARG A 81 -12.70 11.15 -10.42
C ARG A 81 -11.40 11.47 -11.14
N LYS A 82 -10.73 12.55 -10.78
CA LYS A 82 -9.43 12.89 -11.34
C LYS A 82 -8.35 11.86 -10.95
N ALA A 83 -8.36 11.38 -9.72
CA ALA A 83 -7.45 10.34 -9.27
C ALA A 83 -7.69 9.02 -10.03
N LEU A 84 -8.95 8.63 -10.33
CA LEU A 84 -9.25 7.48 -11.18
C LEU A 84 -8.74 7.64 -12.61
N GLN A 85 -8.80 8.84 -13.18
CA GLN A 85 -8.22 9.11 -14.51
C GLN A 85 -6.70 8.94 -14.48
N VAL A 86 -6.02 9.48 -13.45
CA VAL A 86 -4.57 9.31 -13.28
C VAL A 86 -4.20 7.83 -13.06
N ARG A 87 -4.99 7.09 -12.26
CA ARG A 87 -4.83 5.63 -12.12
C ARG A 87 -4.86 4.91 -13.46
N THR A 88 -5.77 5.30 -14.35
CA THR A 88 -5.85 4.73 -15.70
C THR A 88 -4.57 4.99 -16.50
N LEU A 89 -4.00 6.19 -16.42
CA LEU A 89 -2.74 6.53 -17.10
C LEU A 89 -1.56 5.71 -16.53
N ILE A 90 -1.49 5.57 -15.20
CA ILE A 90 -0.47 4.72 -14.54
C ILE A 90 -0.56 3.28 -15.07
N ARG A 91 -1.76 2.71 -15.15
CA ARG A 91 -1.96 1.37 -15.70
C ARG A 91 -1.48 1.27 -17.15
N GLN A 92 -1.81 2.25 -18.00
CA GLN A 92 -1.38 2.28 -19.40
C GLN A 92 0.15 2.36 -19.53
N ASP A 93 0.84 3.03 -18.61
CA ASP A 93 2.30 3.07 -18.59
C ASP A 93 2.90 1.67 -18.36
N PHE A 94 2.34 0.90 -17.43
CA PHE A 94 2.73 -0.49 -17.21
C PHE A 94 2.38 -1.39 -18.40
N ASP A 95 1.20 -1.24 -18.99
CA ASP A 95 0.80 -2.00 -20.17
C ASP A 95 1.78 -1.78 -21.34
N ARG A 96 2.24 -0.53 -21.54
CA ARG A 96 3.27 -0.21 -22.53
C ARG A 96 4.64 -0.83 -22.19
N ALA A 97 5.03 -0.80 -20.92
CA ALA A 97 6.30 -1.40 -20.50
C ALA A 97 6.29 -2.93 -20.70
N PHE A 98 5.18 -3.59 -20.36
CA PHE A 98 5.04 -5.04 -20.54
C PHE A 98 4.88 -5.48 -22.01
N ALA A 99 4.68 -4.59 -22.96
CA ALA A 99 4.68 -4.94 -24.37
C ALA A 99 6.05 -5.47 -24.86
N GLY A 100 7.14 -5.13 -24.16
CA GLY A 100 8.50 -5.52 -24.54
C GLY A 100 9.22 -6.41 -23.53
N VAL A 101 8.64 -6.67 -22.36
CA VAL A 101 9.26 -7.45 -21.29
C VAL A 101 8.24 -8.33 -20.55
N ASP A 102 8.69 -9.42 -19.99
CA ASP A 102 7.86 -10.36 -19.23
C ASP A 102 7.67 -9.97 -17.78
N LEU A 103 8.65 -9.29 -17.19
CA LEU A 103 8.67 -8.86 -15.79
C LEU A 103 9.39 -7.51 -15.68
N LEU A 104 8.98 -6.74 -14.65
CA LEU A 104 9.69 -5.54 -14.21
C LEU A 104 10.32 -5.80 -12.85
N LEU A 105 11.53 -5.27 -12.66
CA LEU A 105 12.29 -5.38 -11.42
C LEU A 105 12.56 -3.99 -10.86
N THR A 106 12.34 -3.84 -9.56
CA THR A 106 12.65 -2.61 -8.80
C THR A 106 13.09 -2.96 -7.38
N PRO A 107 13.75 -2.07 -6.65
CA PRO A 107 13.78 -2.20 -5.20
C PRO A 107 12.35 -2.25 -4.63
N THR A 108 12.14 -2.97 -3.53
CA THR A 108 10.82 -3.00 -2.86
C THR A 108 10.56 -1.69 -2.09
N ALA A 109 11.57 -1.18 -1.42
CA ALA A 109 11.52 0.04 -0.63
C ALA A 109 12.74 0.92 -0.93
N PRO A 110 12.66 2.24 -0.70
CA PRO A 110 13.79 3.16 -0.94
C PRO A 110 14.99 2.90 -0.03
N THR A 111 14.74 2.35 1.15
CA THR A 111 15.76 2.08 2.20
C THR A 111 15.55 0.70 2.79
N THR A 112 16.54 0.19 3.52
CA THR A 112 16.39 -0.93 4.43
C THR A 112 15.54 -0.56 5.64
N ALA A 113 15.23 -1.52 6.51
CA ALA A 113 14.38 -1.28 7.67
C ALA A 113 14.94 -0.16 8.57
N PHE A 114 14.08 0.73 9.00
CA PHE A 114 14.39 1.75 10.02
C PHE A 114 14.15 1.19 11.43
N ARG A 115 14.68 1.87 12.44
CA ARG A 115 14.53 1.42 13.84
C ARG A 115 13.09 1.58 14.31
N ALA A 116 12.65 0.69 15.20
CA ALA A 116 11.35 0.82 15.85
C ALA A 116 11.26 2.17 16.58
N GLY A 117 10.19 2.93 16.30
CA GLY A 117 10.00 4.28 16.84
C GLY A 117 10.53 5.41 15.96
N ASP A 118 11.39 5.15 14.96
CA ASP A 118 11.75 6.16 13.97
C ASP A 118 10.50 6.55 13.15
N HIS A 119 10.45 7.80 12.72
CA HIS A 119 9.36 8.38 11.92
C HIS A 119 7.98 8.44 12.59
N THR A 120 7.88 8.23 13.91
CA THR A 120 6.62 8.38 14.66
C THR A 120 6.04 9.79 14.50
N ASP A 121 6.91 10.78 14.39
CA ASP A 121 6.57 12.20 14.30
C ASP A 121 6.61 12.76 12.86
N ASP A 122 6.97 11.93 11.88
CA ASP A 122 7.01 12.28 10.46
C ASP A 122 6.19 11.31 9.60
N PRO A 123 4.86 11.53 9.49
CA PRO A 123 4.00 10.71 8.63
C PRO A 123 4.41 10.73 7.15
N LEU A 124 5.04 11.81 6.67
CA LEU A 124 5.46 11.93 5.28
C LEU A 124 6.62 10.98 4.95
N ALA A 125 7.57 10.83 5.86
CA ALA A 125 8.68 9.87 5.69
C ALA A 125 8.16 8.41 5.62
N LEU A 126 7.16 8.06 6.45
CA LEU A 126 6.49 6.76 6.37
C LEU A 126 5.77 6.56 5.03
N TYR A 127 5.12 7.59 4.52
CA TYR A 127 4.43 7.52 3.23
C TYR A 127 5.39 7.33 2.05
N LEU A 128 6.60 7.88 2.13
CA LEU A 128 7.64 7.70 1.12
C LEU A 128 8.21 6.27 1.11
N ALA A 129 8.09 5.52 2.20
CA ALA A 129 8.50 4.12 2.23
C ALA A 129 7.71 3.24 1.23
N ASP A 130 6.47 3.60 0.92
CA ASP A 130 5.59 2.87 -0.01
C ASP A 130 5.73 3.32 -1.47
N LEU A 131 6.66 4.22 -1.76
CA LEU A 131 6.85 4.86 -3.07
C LEU A 131 6.90 3.87 -4.23
N LEU A 132 7.57 2.74 -4.05
CA LEU A 132 7.83 1.75 -5.09
C LEU A 132 6.76 0.65 -5.18
N THR A 133 5.94 0.48 -4.13
CA THR A 133 4.87 -0.54 -4.10
C THR A 133 3.51 0.01 -4.51
N ILE A 134 3.23 1.28 -4.23
CA ILE A 134 1.98 1.96 -4.60
C ILE A 134 1.65 1.85 -6.10
N PRO A 135 2.60 2.04 -7.05
CA PRO A 135 2.28 1.96 -8.47
C PRO A 135 1.72 0.60 -8.91
N ALA A 136 2.27 -0.51 -8.41
CA ALA A 136 1.77 -1.85 -8.69
C ALA A 136 0.34 -2.04 -8.18
N ASN A 137 0.03 -1.55 -6.97
CA ASN A 137 -1.30 -1.58 -6.39
C ASN A 137 -2.32 -0.77 -7.21
N LEU A 138 -1.96 0.45 -7.63
CA LEU A 138 -2.84 1.29 -8.45
C LEU A 138 -3.10 0.70 -9.83
N ALA A 139 -2.09 0.07 -10.43
CA ALA A 139 -2.21 -0.58 -11.72
C ALA A 139 -2.92 -1.95 -11.66
N GLY A 140 -3.03 -2.55 -10.46
CA GLY A 140 -3.64 -3.87 -10.26
C GLY A 140 -2.76 -4.99 -10.78
N LEU A 141 -1.45 -4.88 -10.57
CA LEU A 141 -0.45 -5.85 -11.02
C LEU A 141 -0.11 -6.85 -9.92
N PRO A 142 0.11 -8.12 -10.24
CA PRO A 142 0.74 -9.05 -9.32
C PRO A 142 2.20 -8.65 -9.10
N ALA A 143 2.60 -8.57 -7.83
CA ALA A 143 3.94 -8.23 -7.42
C ALA A 143 4.38 -9.08 -6.22
N ILE A 144 5.67 -9.36 -6.13
CA ILE A 144 6.29 -10.09 -5.03
C ILE A 144 7.61 -9.44 -4.65
N SER A 145 7.93 -9.41 -3.36
CA SER A 145 9.24 -9.03 -2.86
C SER A 145 10.01 -10.26 -2.42
N VAL A 146 11.25 -10.37 -2.90
CA VAL A 146 12.18 -11.43 -2.51
C VAL A 146 13.47 -10.81 -2.00
N PRO A 147 14.14 -11.41 -1.00
CA PRO A 147 15.43 -10.92 -0.52
C PRO A 147 16.48 -11.02 -1.63
N CYS A 148 17.26 -9.94 -1.84
CA CYS A 148 18.31 -9.92 -2.87
C CYS A 148 19.71 -9.62 -2.32
N GLY A 149 19.84 -9.40 -1.03
CA GLY A 149 21.10 -9.10 -0.36
C GLY A 149 20.89 -8.47 0.98
N PHE A 150 21.98 -7.94 1.52
CA PHE A 150 22.01 -7.25 2.81
C PHE A 150 22.79 -5.95 2.67
N ASP A 151 22.41 -4.96 3.46
CA ASP A 151 23.16 -3.71 3.55
C ASP A 151 24.43 -3.90 4.44
N SER A 152 25.18 -2.80 4.63
CA SER A 152 26.40 -2.80 5.46
C SER A 152 26.14 -3.08 6.95
N GLN A 153 24.88 -3.04 7.39
CA GLN A 153 24.46 -3.34 8.77
C GLN A 153 23.87 -4.75 8.89
N GLY A 154 23.79 -5.50 7.80
CA GLY A 154 23.21 -6.84 7.76
C GLY A 154 21.68 -6.84 7.66
N LEU A 155 21.04 -5.71 7.34
CA LEU A 155 19.60 -5.64 7.12
C LEU A 155 19.24 -6.10 5.71
N PRO A 156 18.15 -6.89 5.53
CA PRO A 156 17.80 -7.44 4.23
C PRO A 156 17.33 -6.35 3.27
N ILE A 157 17.69 -6.51 1.99
CA ILE A 157 17.25 -5.69 0.87
C ILE A 157 16.23 -6.49 0.06
N GLY A 158 15.08 -5.88 -0.24
CA GLY A 158 14.01 -6.47 -1.04
C GLY A 158 14.13 -6.12 -2.51
N LEU A 159 14.07 -7.14 -3.38
CA LEU A 159 13.86 -7.01 -4.82
C LEU A 159 12.38 -7.22 -5.11
N GLN A 160 11.73 -6.24 -5.70
CA GLN A 160 10.35 -6.34 -6.16
C GLN A 160 10.33 -6.84 -7.60
N LEU A 161 9.56 -7.89 -7.84
CA LEU A 161 9.21 -8.39 -9.17
C LEU A 161 7.74 -8.08 -9.43
N MET A 162 7.44 -7.54 -10.60
CA MET A 162 6.08 -7.26 -11.06
C MET A 162 5.82 -7.97 -12.39
N ALA A 163 4.62 -8.51 -12.58
CA ALA A 163 4.22 -9.18 -13.80
C ALA A 163 2.94 -8.55 -14.39
N PRO A 164 2.61 -8.82 -15.66
CA PRO A 164 1.32 -8.46 -16.24
C PRO A 164 0.14 -9.01 -15.43
N VAL A 165 -1.01 -8.38 -15.56
CA VAL A 165 -2.27 -8.81 -14.90
C VAL A 165 -2.53 -10.30 -15.19
N LEU A 166 -2.88 -11.07 -14.16
CA LEU A 166 -3.14 -12.53 -14.20
C LEU A 166 -1.92 -13.39 -14.58
N ALA A 167 -0.69 -12.87 -14.45
CA ALA A 167 0.54 -13.61 -14.70
C ALA A 167 1.24 -14.08 -13.41
N GLU A 168 0.49 -14.35 -12.33
CA GLU A 168 0.99 -14.77 -11.02
C GLU A 168 1.84 -16.02 -11.12
N GLN A 169 1.47 -16.99 -11.97
CA GLN A 169 2.24 -18.21 -12.16
C GLN A 169 3.66 -17.90 -12.65
N ARG A 170 3.81 -17.04 -13.66
CA ARG A 170 5.11 -16.62 -14.18
C ARG A 170 5.91 -15.90 -13.12
N LEU A 171 5.26 -14.99 -12.38
CA LEU A 171 5.87 -14.23 -11.30
C LEU A 171 6.48 -15.16 -10.24
N LEU A 172 5.70 -16.13 -9.75
CA LEU A 172 6.13 -17.10 -8.74
C LEU A 172 7.26 -18.01 -9.26
N GLN A 173 7.19 -18.46 -10.52
CA GLN A 173 8.24 -19.29 -11.12
C GLN A 173 9.58 -18.55 -11.19
N VAL A 174 9.57 -17.28 -11.59
CA VAL A 174 10.81 -16.49 -11.69
C VAL A 174 11.34 -16.16 -10.28
N ALA A 175 10.48 -15.77 -9.35
CA ALA A 175 10.84 -15.52 -7.96
C ALA A 175 11.50 -16.75 -7.34
N HIS A 176 10.92 -17.94 -7.51
CA HIS A 176 11.47 -19.19 -6.99
C HIS A 176 12.83 -19.53 -7.64
N ARG A 177 12.98 -19.38 -8.95
CA ARG A 177 14.27 -19.59 -9.61
C ARG A 177 15.34 -18.64 -9.10
N TYR A 178 14.97 -17.38 -8.89
CA TYR A 178 15.87 -16.38 -8.32
C TYR A 178 16.32 -16.79 -6.91
N GLU A 179 15.39 -17.15 -6.02
CA GLU A 179 15.71 -17.62 -4.66
C GLU A 179 16.68 -18.79 -4.66
N CYS A 180 16.44 -19.81 -5.51
CA CYS A 180 17.30 -20.98 -5.63
C CYS A 180 18.72 -20.64 -6.12
N THR A 181 18.86 -19.60 -6.95
CA THR A 181 20.14 -19.21 -7.56
C THR A 181 20.92 -18.21 -6.69
N ALA A 182 20.23 -17.26 -6.06
CA ALA A 182 20.85 -16.18 -5.32
C ALA A 182 21.44 -16.61 -3.97
N GLY A 183 20.94 -17.71 -3.36
CA GLY A 183 21.45 -18.26 -2.10
C GLY A 183 21.22 -17.37 -0.86
N VAL A 184 20.55 -16.22 -1.01
CA VAL A 184 20.34 -15.23 0.07
C VAL A 184 19.40 -15.74 1.16
N MET A 185 18.45 -16.62 0.81
CA MET A 185 17.46 -17.17 1.74
C MET A 185 18.02 -18.10 2.82
N GLN A 186 19.28 -18.50 2.70
CA GLN A 186 19.93 -19.34 3.72
C GLN A 186 20.37 -18.53 4.95
N GLN A 187 20.48 -17.21 4.82
CA GLN A 187 20.85 -16.34 5.93
C GLN A 187 19.60 -16.02 6.77
N ARG A 188 19.68 -16.37 8.04
CA ARG A 188 18.62 -16.12 9.01
C ARG A 188 19.10 -15.17 10.10
N PRO A 189 18.21 -14.38 10.75
CA PRO A 189 18.58 -13.61 11.94
C PRO A 189 19.23 -14.51 12.99
N ALA A 190 20.26 -14.02 13.66
CA ALA A 190 21.04 -14.79 14.62
C ALA A 190 20.27 -15.19 15.90
N ALA A 191 19.18 -14.48 16.24
CA ALA A 191 18.28 -14.80 17.35
C ALA A 191 16.85 -14.37 17.03
N PRO A 192 15.82 -15.07 17.54
CA PRO A 192 14.49 -14.51 17.55
C PRO A 192 14.50 -13.24 18.40
N LEU A 193 13.95 -12.15 17.88
CA LEU A 193 13.70 -10.96 18.69
C LEU A 193 12.89 -11.40 19.91
N ALA A 194 13.45 -11.25 21.10
CA ALA A 194 12.68 -11.41 22.33
C ALA A 194 11.58 -10.35 22.31
N VAL A 195 10.32 -10.81 22.24
CA VAL A 195 9.11 -9.99 22.33
C VAL A 195 8.87 -9.70 23.79
#